data_9f5cae327b4594a47ffe2da9cf5be6a5
#
_entry.id   9f5cae327b4594a47ffe2da9cf5be6a5
#
_cell.length_a   1.000
_cell.length_b   1.000
_cell.length_c   1.000
_cell.angle_alpha   90.00
_cell.angle_beta   90.00
_cell.angle_gamma   90.00
#
_symmetry.space_group_name_H-M   'P 1'
#
loop_
_entity.id
_entity.type
_entity.pdbx_description
1 polymer ?
#
loop_
_entity_poly.entity_id
_entity_poly.type
_entity_poly.pdbx_seq_one_letter_code
_entity_poly.pdbx_strand_id
1 'polypeptide(L)'
;MAPSPWLRRMADLVYAAQALLDLERLSDFLLETDPKAAQGTATLIFEALEILGQHPEIGRKVNFGQRELVISRGKTGYLALYRFLPHIDRVLVLAIRHQRESGYKGG
;
A
#
# COMPACT_ATOMS: atom_id res chain seq x y z
N MET A 1 -17.45 -23.27 -10.56
CA MET A 1 -18.44 -23.08 -9.49
C MET A 1 -18.61 -21.60 -9.21
N ALA A 2 -19.81 -21.09 -9.22
CA ALA A 2 -20.06 -19.69 -8.92
C ALA A 2 -19.76 -19.39 -7.44
N PRO A 3 -19.11 -18.26 -7.10
CA PRO A 3 -18.91 -17.91 -5.71
C PRO A 3 -20.25 -17.61 -5.03
N SER A 4 -20.30 -17.89 -3.72
CA SER A 4 -21.49 -17.56 -2.93
C SER A 4 -21.73 -16.04 -2.97
N PRO A 5 -23.00 -15.60 -3.10
CA PRO A 5 -23.30 -14.18 -3.21
C PRO A 5 -22.91 -13.34 -1.97
N TRP A 6 -22.74 -13.98 -0.82
CA TRP A 6 -22.29 -13.31 0.41
C TRP A 6 -20.77 -13.29 0.58
N LEU A 7 -20.01 -13.97 -0.30
CA LEU A 7 -18.57 -13.93 -0.30
C LEU A 7 -18.09 -12.85 -1.27
N ARG A 8 -17.55 -11.78 -0.74
CA ARG A 8 -17.00 -10.72 -1.58
C ARG A 8 -15.75 -11.24 -2.31
N ARG A 9 -15.74 -11.07 -3.63
CA ARG A 9 -14.58 -11.36 -4.43
C ARG A 9 -13.49 -10.32 -4.11
N MET A 10 -12.29 -10.79 -3.83
CA MET A 10 -11.15 -9.91 -3.61
C MET A 10 -10.64 -9.35 -4.94
N ALA A 11 -10.36 -8.05 -4.94
CA ALA A 11 -9.68 -7.42 -6.08
C ALA A 11 -8.24 -7.92 -6.15
N ASP A 12 -7.70 -8.07 -7.36
CA ASP A 12 -6.30 -8.39 -7.56
C ASP A 12 -5.42 -7.22 -7.10
N LEU A 13 -4.39 -7.52 -6.32
CA LEU A 13 -3.45 -6.53 -5.82
C LEU A 13 -2.17 -6.62 -6.63
N VAL A 14 -1.83 -5.54 -7.34
CA VAL A 14 -0.64 -5.46 -8.20
C VAL A 14 0.23 -4.30 -7.72
N TYR A 15 1.54 -4.52 -7.65
CA TYR A 15 2.51 -3.51 -7.25
C TYR A 15 3.22 -2.96 -8.48
N ALA A 16 3.16 -1.64 -8.67
CA ALA A 16 3.96 -0.98 -9.69
C ALA A 16 5.46 -1.06 -9.31
N ALA A 17 6.33 -0.94 -10.30
CA ALA A 17 7.77 -1.01 -10.06
C ALA A 17 8.22 0.01 -9.01
N GLN A 18 7.70 1.23 -9.03
CA GLN A 18 8.05 2.24 -8.04
C GLN A 18 7.67 1.83 -6.63
N ALA A 19 6.52 1.17 -6.44
CA ALA A 19 6.10 0.70 -5.11
C ALA A 19 7.09 -0.33 -4.56
N LEU A 20 7.58 -1.24 -5.41
CA LEU A 20 8.58 -2.23 -5.01
C LEU A 20 9.92 -1.57 -4.64
N LEU A 21 10.35 -0.58 -5.42
CA LEU A 21 11.55 0.19 -5.12
C LEU A 21 11.39 0.96 -3.80
N ASP A 22 10.22 1.51 -3.55
CA ASP A 22 9.93 2.21 -2.29
C ASP A 22 10.02 1.29 -1.09
N LEU A 23 9.46 0.07 -1.19
CA LEU A 23 9.54 -0.92 -0.13
C LEU A 23 11.00 -1.28 0.18
N GLU A 24 11.80 -1.47 -0.86
CA GLU A 24 13.23 -1.76 -0.71
C GLU A 24 13.96 -0.59 -0.05
N ARG A 25 13.72 0.64 -0.51
CA ARG A 25 14.33 1.84 0.06
C ARG A 25 13.98 2.03 1.54
N LEU A 26 12.71 1.85 1.89
CA LEU A 26 12.25 2.01 3.27
C LEU A 26 12.81 0.90 4.17
N SER A 27 12.87 -0.33 3.67
CA SER A 27 13.47 -1.44 4.41
C SER A 27 14.96 -1.24 4.64
N ASP A 28 15.70 -0.80 3.62
CA ASP A 28 17.14 -0.56 3.72
C ASP A 28 17.44 0.53 4.74
N PHE A 29 16.67 1.61 4.73
CA PHE A 29 16.84 2.68 5.70
C PHE A 29 16.65 2.16 7.14
N LEU A 30 15.63 1.34 7.37
CA LEU A 30 15.38 0.78 8.71
C LEU A 30 16.43 -0.24 9.12
N LEU A 31 16.96 -1.03 8.18
CA LEU A 31 18.03 -1.97 8.49
C LEU A 31 19.28 -1.27 9.04
N GLU A 32 19.55 -0.06 8.56
CA GLU A 32 20.68 0.74 9.04
C GLU A 32 20.40 1.41 10.39
N THR A 33 19.16 1.82 10.64
CA THR A 33 18.80 2.63 11.81
C THR A 33 18.15 1.82 12.92
N ASP A 34 17.33 0.84 12.58
CA ASP A 34 16.60 0.00 13.53
C ASP A 34 16.27 -1.36 12.91
N PRO A 35 17.22 -2.33 12.95
CA PRO A 35 17.03 -3.63 12.29
C PRO A 35 15.79 -4.40 12.77
N LYS A 36 15.40 -4.26 14.03
CA LYS A 36 14.20 -4.94 14.53
C LYS A 36 12.93 -4.36 13.93
N ALA A 37 12.87 -3.04 13.80
CA ALA A 37 11.74 -2.35 13.19
C ALA A 37 11.63 -2.68 11.70
N ALA A 38 12.76 -2.92 11.02
CA ALA A 38 12.76 -3.23 9.59
C ALA A 38 11.91 -4.47 9.28
N GLN A 39 12.06 -5.55 10.04
CA GLN A 39 11.31 -6.78 9.82
C GLN A 39 9.81 -6.59 10.04
N GLY A 40 9.45 -5.95 11.14
CA GLY A 40 8.04 -5.72 11.46
C GLY A 40 7.36 -4.74 10.53
N THR A 41 8.08 -3.75 10.03
CA THR A 41 7.52 -2.71 9.17
C THR A 41 7.14 -3.23 7.80
N ALA A 42 7.97 -4.05 7.17
CA ALA A 42 7.62 -4.62 5.88
C ALA A 42 6.33 -5.46 5.98
N THR A 43 6.25 -6.30 7.01
CA THR A 43 5.05 -7.11 7.27
C THR A 43 3.82 -6.24 7.50
N LEU A 44 3.95 -5.19 8.30
CA LEU A 44 2.86 -4.25 8.57
C LEU A 44 2.33 -3.61 7.28
N ILE A 45 3.23 -3.17 6.42
CA ILE A 45 2.84 -2.54 5.15
C ILE A 45 2.11 -3.54 4.26
N PHE A 46 2.65 -4.75 4.08
CA PHE A 46 2.01 -5.76 3.25
C PHE A 46 0.63 -6.16 3.79
N GLU A 47 0.50 -6.38 5.10
CA GLU A 47 -0.78 -6.71 5.70
C GLU A 47 -1.82 -5.60 5.51
N ALA A 48 -1.39 -4.35 5.66
CA ALA A 48 -2.28 -3.21 5.45
C ALA A 48 -2.73 -3.11 3.99
N LEU A 49 -1.83 -3.35 3.04
CA LEU A 49 -2.15 -3.31 1.62
C LEU A 49 -3.10 -4.44 1.21
N GLU A 50 -3.01 -5.61 1.85
CA GLU A 50 -3.92 -6.72 1.56
C GLU A 50 -5.38 -6.37 1.85
N ILE A 51 -5.63 -5.45 2.78
CA ILE A 51 -6.98 -4.96 3.06
C ILE A 51 -7.62 -4.35 1.82
N LEU A 52 -6.82 -3.76 0.94
CA LEU A 52 -7.30 -3.16 -0.30
C LEU A 52 -7.94 -4.19 -1.25
N GLY A 53 -7.59 -5.46 -1.14
CA GLY A 53 -8.24 -6.51 -1.91
C GLY A 53 -9.72 -6.65 -1.58
N GLN A 54 -10.09 -6.48 -0.31
CA GLN A 54 -11.47 -6.55 0.16
C GLN A 54 -12.16 -5.20 0.21
N HIS A 55 -11.39 -4.13 0.46
CA HIS A 55 -11.91 -2.77 0.62
C HIS A 55 -11.13 -1.79 -0.25
N PRO A 56 -11.25 -1.90 -1.58
CA PRO A 56 -10.43 -1.10 -2.49
C PRO A 56 -10.69 0.41 -2.43
N GLU A 57 -11.80 0.83 -1.86
CA GLU A 57 -12.14 2.24 -1.75
C GLU A 57 -11.92 2.82 -0.35
N ILE A 58 -11.24 2.09 0.54
CA ILE A 58 -11.03 2.52 1.92
C ILE A 58 -10.09 3.73 2.04
N GLY A 59 -9.13 3.87 1.11
CA GLY A 59 -8.21 5.00 1.10
C GLY A 59 -8.93 6.31 0.73
N ARG A 60 -8.40 7.42 1.23
CA ARG A 60 -8.96 8.73 0.90
C ARG A 60 -8.67 9.10 -0.55
N LYS A 61 -9.61 9.78 -1.18
CA LYS A 61 -9.42 10.26 -2.54
C LYS A 61 -8.38 11.37 -2.57
N VAL A 62 -7.47 11.28 -3.53
CA VAL A 62 -6.50 12.33 -3.83
C VAL A 62 -6.60 12.67 -5.32
N ASN A 63 -5.66 13.43 -5.85
CA ASN A 63 -5.71 13.91 -7.23
C ASN A 63 -5.64 12.75 -8.25
N PHE A 64 -6.14 13.01 -9.44
CA PHE A 64 -6.01 12.15 -10.64
C PHE A 64 -6.63 10.75 -10.49
N GLY A 65 -7.75 10.65 -9.75
CA GLY A 65 -8.44 9.38 -9.58
C GLY A 65 -7.70 8.37 -8.70
N GLN A 66 -6.72 8.85 -7.96
CA GLN A 66 -5.94 8.02 -7.05
C GLN A 66 -6.51 8.06 -5.64
N ARG A 67 -6.10 7.11 -4.81
CA ARG A 67 -6.42 7.06 -3.39
C ARG A 67 -5.15 6.87 -2.57
N GLU A 68 -5.21 7.23 -1.31
CA GLU A 68 -4.09 7.11 -0.40
C GLU A 68 -4.53 6.38 0.86
N LEU A 69 -3.80 5.32 1.19
CA LEU A 69 -4.01 4.55 2.42
C LEU A 69 -2.99 4.98 3.46
N VAL A 70 -3.47 5.32 4.65
CA VAL A 70 -2.60 5.64 5.80
C VAL A 70 -2.32 4.35 6.56
N ILE A 71 -1.05 4.04 6.75
CA ILE A 71 -0.56 2.87 7.48
C ILE A 71 0.23 3.37 8.67
N SER A 72 -0.26 3.13 9.89
CA SER A 72 0.35 3.65 11.09
C SER A 72 0.89 2.55 11.99
N ARG A 73 2.04 2.82 12.61
CA ARG A 73 2.59 1.97 13.66
C ARG A 73 3.18 2.88 14.74
N GLY A 74 2.45 3.05 15.85
CA GLY A 74 2.90 3.94 16.94
C GLY A 74 3.08 5.36 16.42
N LYS A 75 4.31 5.88 16.59
CA LYS A 75 4.65 7.24 16.14
C LYS A 75 5.09 7.32 14.68
N THR A 76 5.23 6.18 14.00
CA THR A 76 5.62 6.15 12.61
C THR A 76 4.41 5.90 11.74
N GLY A 77 4.40 6.51 10.57
CA GLY A 77 3.32 6.33 9.60
C GLY A 77 3.86 6.24 8.19
N TYR A 78 3.18 5.44 7.40
CA TYR A 78 3.48 5.26 5.97
C TYR A 78 2.23 5.61 5.19
N LEU A 79 2.43 6.02 3.96
CA LEU A 79 1.35 6.34 3.03
C LEU A 79 1.55 5.50 1.79
N ALA A 80 0.46 4.88 1.33
CA ALA A 80 0.46 4.13 0.08
C ALA A 80 -0.49 4.79 -0.90
N LEU A 81 0.05 5.18 -2.04
CA LEU A 81 -0.69 5.74 -3.15
C LEU A 81 -1.14 4.59 -4.05
N TYR A 82 -2.42 4.54 -4.37
CA TYR A 82 -2.93 3.46 -5.20
C TYR A 82 -4.07 3.94 -6.09
N ARG A 83 -4.40 3.11 -7.08
CA ARG A 83 -5.56 3.32 -7.95
C ARG A 83 -6.40 2.05 -7.94
N PHE A 84 -7.71 2.21 -7.77
CA PHE A 84 -8.64 1.11 -7.94
C PHE A 84 -9.23 1.15 -9.35
N LEU A 85 -9.18 0.02 -10.02
CA LEU A 85 -9.70 -0.16 -11.38
C LEU A 85 -10.89 -1.13 -11.31
N PRO A 86 -12.11 -0.62 -11.07
CA PRO A 86 -13.27 -1.49 -10.80
C PRO A 86 -13.67 -2.37 -11.98
N HIS A 87 -13.47 -1.91 -13.22
CA HIS A 87 -13.85 -2.65 -14.41
C HIS A 87 -13.02 -3.94 -14.61
N ILE A 88 -11.85 -4.02 -14.02
CA ILE A 88 -11.01 -5.23 -14.04
C ILE A 88 -10.74 -5.77 -12.64
N ASP A 89 -11.43 -5.22 -11.64
CA ASP A 89 -11.35 -5.63 -10.24
C ASP A 89 -9.90 -5.72 -9.75
N ARG A 90 -9.15 -4.64 -9.96
CA ARG A 90 -7.71 -4.58 -9.66
C ARG A 90 -7.37 -3.34 -8.85
N VAL A 91 -6.49 -3.53 -7.87
CA VAL A 91 -5.86 -2.44 -7.12
C VAL A 91 -4.40 -2.36 -7.56
N LEU A 92 -3.99 -1.20 -8.07
CA LEU A 92 -2.61 -0.96 -8.46
C LEU A 92 -1.95 -0.07 -7.42
N VAL A 93 -1.02 -0.62 -6.66
CA VAL A 93 -0.23 0.14 -5.69
C VAL A 93 0.88 0.85 -6.44
N LEU A 94 0.82 2.18 -6.44
CA LEU A 94 1.70 3.01 -7.28
C LEU A 94 3.00 3.38 -6.59
N ALA A 95 2.94 3.75 -5.30
CA ALA A 95 4.10 4.25 -4.56
C ALA A 95 3.84 4.17 -3.06
N ILE A 96 4.92 4.13 -2.28
CA ILE A 96 4.85 4.11 -0.82
C ILE A 96 5.89 5.09 -0.28
N ARG A 97 5.53 5.81 0.77
CA ARG A 97 6.46 6.72 1.43
C ARG A 97 6.24 6.75 2.94
N HIS A 98 7.27 7.18 3.66
CA HIS A 98 7.12 7.56 5.06
C HIS A 98 6.43 8.92 5.12
N GLN A 99 5.58 9.14 6.12
CA GLN A 99 4.82 10.38 6.24
C GLN A 99 5.70 11.63 6.35
N ARG A 100 6.95 11.48 6.81
CA ARG A 100 7.89 12.60 6.93
C ARG A 100 8.63 12.93 5.65
N GLU A 101 8.54 12.07 4.64
CA GLU A 101 9.13 12.39 3.34
C GLU A 101 8.29 13.47 2.66
N SER A 102 8.94 14.32 1.84
CA SER A 102 8.27 15.47 1.22
C SER A 102 7.27 15.08 0.13
N GLY A 103 7.30 13.86 -0.36
CA GLY A 103 6.39 13.36 -1.37
C GLY A 103 6.78 11.99 -1.85
N TYR A 104 6.03 11.49 -2.83
CA TYR A 104 6.32 10.21 -3.46
C TYR A 104 7.50 10.35 -4.43
N LYS A 105 8.32 9.29 -4.51
CA LYS A 105 9.42 9.23 -5.46
C LYS A 105 8.90 8.87 -6.85
N GLY A 106 9.67 9.20 -7.87
CA GLY A 106 9.43 8.76 -9.25
C GLY A 106 8.24 9.43 -9.95
N GLY A 107 7.64 10.44 -9.33
CA GLY A 107 6.45 11.04 -9.91
C GLY A 107 6.56 12.51 -10.13
#